data_48aec1bd073c9017f044bf2801205d3b
#
_entry.id   48aec1bd073c9017f044bf2801205d3b
#
_cell.length_a   1.000
_cell.length_b   1.000
_cell.length_c   1.000
_cell.angle_alpha   90.00
_cell.angle_beta   90.00
_cell.angle_gamma   90.00
#
_symmetry.space_group_name_H-M   'P 1'
#
loop_
_entity.id
_entity.type
_entity.pdbx_description
1 polymer ?
#
loop_
_entity_poly.entity_id
_entity_poly.type
_entity_poly.pdbx_seq_one_letter_code
_entity_poly.pdbx_strand_id
1 'polypeptide(L)'
;MIELDTDLRSRQNARVLVRNAKKAQAIMATFSQQQIDAIVKNVAQEAAHHAEALAKMAAEETGFGNWQDKVLKNRFASLRVYDAIKDMKTVGIIHDDQQQKVMDVGVPLGVICALVPSTNPTSTIFYKTLIALKAGNAIIFSPHPGARQCSWKAIEVVKRAAEAAGAPAGIVDGVTELTLEATHELMHSKDVSLILATGGEGMVRAAYASGTPTISGGPGNGPAFIERSADIHHAVKDIITSKTFDNGVICASEQSIIVERCIYNEVHRELKAQGAYFMNEDEAAKMAALLLRPNGTINPKVVGKTALYLSQMAGFCVPASTRVLIAEQTTVSHKNPYSREKLCPVLGLYIEEDWKAACHRVVELLTNEGLGHTLVIHTRNQDVIRQFCLEKPVNRILINTPAALGGIGATTNITPALTLGCGAVGGGSSSDNVGPMNLLNIRKVGYGVRSIDELRSPGSRVEPQPAIAAPVADPHRSILDDARFTSPAPATTSADDRFTVATTDPEGEINEQNVERVIRQVLERLGK
;
A
#
# COMPACT_ATOMS: atom_id res chain seq x y z
N MET A 1 11.65 -20.43 36.14
CA MET A 1 11.32 -19.53 35.04
C MET A 1 9.91 -19.02 35.30
N ILE A 2 9.69 -17.72 35.26
CA ILE A 2 8.33 -17.16 35.34
C ILE A 2 7.64 -17.52 34.02
N GLU A 3 6.52 -18.22 34.09
CA GLU A 3 5.68 -18.50 32.93
C GLU A 3 4.95 -17.20 32.56
N LEU A 4 5.24 -16.66 31.38
CA LEU A 4 4.60 -15.43 30.88
C LEU A 4 3.31 -15.78 30.16
N ASP A 5 2.27 -15.02 30.41
CA ASP A 5 1.02 -15.09 29.65
C ASP A 5 1.25 -14.79 28.17
N THR A 6 0.40 -15.32 27.30
CA THR A 6 0.57 -15.24 25.83
C THR A 6 0.65 -13.80 25.34
N ASP A 7 -0.12 -12.87 25.90
CA ASP A 7 -0.11 -11.46 25.53
C ASP A 7 1.23 -10.79 25.88
N LEU A 8 1.76 -11.00 27.10
CA LEU A 8 3.04 -10.48 27.54
C LEU A 8 4.20 -11.04 26.71
N ARG A 9 4.15 -12.34 26.41
CA ARG A 9 5.16 -13.01 25.58
C ARG A 9 5.13 -12.47 24.15
N SER A 10 3.95 -12.28 23.57
CA SER A 10 3.79 -11.77 22.22
C SER A 10 4.28 -10.32 22.09
N ARG A 11 3.97 -9.45 23.06
CA ARG A 11 4.50 -8.07 23.14
C ARG A 11 6.02 -8.07 23.27
N GLN A 12 6.57 -8.91 24.17
CA GLN A 12 8.02 -8.99 24.36
C GLN A 12 8.73 -9.46 23.09
N ASN A 13 8.16 -10.44 22.36
CA ASN A 13 8.68 -10.89 21.09
C ASN A 13 8.69 -9.77 20.05
N ALA A 14 7.60 -9.01 19.92
CA ALA A 14 7.53 -7.85 19.05
C ALA A 14 8.62 -6.81 19.36
N ARG A 15 8.87 -6.49 20.63
CA ARG A 15 9.96 -5.59 21.07
C ARG A 15 11.35 -6.11 20.71
N VAL A 16 11.56 -7.42 20.83
CA VAL A 16 12.85 -8.05 20.45
C VAL A 16 13.05 -7.94 18.95
N LEU A 17 12.03 -8.24 18.15
CA LEU A 17 12.08 -8.11 16.69
C LEU A 17 12.45 -6.69 16.26
N VAL A 18 11.79 -5.67 16.81
CA VAL A 18 12.08 -4.26 16.48
C VAL A 18 13.52 -3.89 16.83
N ARG A 19 14.01 -4.28 18.02
CA ARG A 19 15.40 -4.00 18.41
C ARG A 19 16.42 -4.67 17.50
N ASN A 20 16.16 -5.91 17.08
CA ASN A 20 17.04 -6.63 16.16
C ASN A 20 17.00 -5.98 14.76
N ALA A 21 15.83 -5.64 14.26
CA ALA A 21 15.65 -4.95 12.98
C ALA A 21 16.35 -3.59 12.96
N LYS A 22 16.27 -2.83 14.06
CA LYS A 22 16.97 -1.54 14.19
C LYS A 22 18.50 -1.70 14.11
N LYS A 23 19.05 -2.72 14.77
CA LYS A 23 20.49 -3.03 14.69
C LYS A 23 20.89 -3.46 13.28
N ALA A 24 20.12 -4.34 12.66
CA ALA A 24 20.37 -4.80 11.30
C ALA A 24 20.27 -3.64 10.29
N GLN A 25 19.30 -2.76 10.44
CA GLN A 25 19.13 -1.60 9.58
C GLN A 25 20.29 -0.61 9.72
N ALA A 26 20.81 -0.39 10.92
CA ALA A 26 21.98 0.47 11.12
C ALA A 26 23.22 -0.05 10.37
N ILE A 27 23.40 -1.37 10.27
CA ILE A 27 24.45 -1.98 9.45
C ILE A 27 24.14 -1.79 7.96
N MET A 28 22.91 -2.10 7.53
CA MET A 28 22.50 -1.98 6.13
C MET A 28 22.55 -0.53 5.62
N ALA A 29 22.37 0.46 6.49
CA ALA A 29 22.49 1.88 6.14
C ALA A 29 23.91 2.28 5.66
N THR A 30 24.93 1.45 5.91
CA THR A 30 26.30 1.66 5.42
C THR A 30 26.56 1.00 4.06
N PHE A 31 25.58 0.26 3.52
CA PHE A 31 25.78 -0.48 2.27
C PHE A 31 25.73 0.43 1.05
N SER A 32 26.54 0.09 0.06
CA SER A 32 26.49 0.70 -1.26
C SER A 32 25.22 0.26 -2.01
N GLN A 33 24.84 1.03 -3.04
CA GLN A 33 23.74 0.65 -3.94
C GLN A 33 23.96 -0.75 -4.52
N GLN A 34 25.18 -1.08 -4.91
CA GLN A 34 25.53 -2.39 -5.50
C GLN A 34 25.27 -3.55 -4.52
N GLN A 35 25.60 -3.40 -3.24
CA GLN A 35 25.32 -4.41 -2.21
C GLN A 35 23.84 -4.60 -2.00
N ILE A 36 23.08 -3.51 -1.93
CA ILE A 36 21.61 -3.55 -1.82
C ILE A 36 21.00 -4.22 -3.05
N ASP A 37 21.45 -3.88 -4.24
CA ASP A 37 20.94 -4.45 -5.50
C ASP A 37 21.19 -5.94 -5.60
N ALA A 38 22.34 -6.42 -5.12
CA ALA A 38 22.65 -7.85 -5.06
C ALA A 38 21.68 -8.60 -4.11
N ILE A 39 21.38 -8.03 -2.94
CA ILE A 39 20.43 -8.58 -1.98
C ILE A 39 19.03 -8.65 -2.59
N VAL A 40 18.55 -7.54 -3.15
CA VAL A 40 17.21 -7.44 -3.77
C VAL A 40 17.06 -8.43 -4.92
N LYS A 41 18.08 -8.59 -5.75
CA LYS A 41 18.12 -9.57 -6.84
C LYS A 41 17.95 -11.00 -6.33
N ASN A 42 18.71 -11.38 -5.33
CA ASN A 42 18.66 -12.73 -4.76
C ASN A 42 17.28 -13.01 -4.12
N VAL A 43 16.73 -12.06 -3.39
CA VAL A 43 15.38 -12.15 -2.81
C VAL A 43 14.33 -12.35 -3.91
N ALA A 44 14.40 -11.59 -5.01
CA ALA A 44 13.47 -11.72 -6.11
C ALA A 44 13.52 -13.11 -6.77
N GLN A 45 14.72 -13.65 -6.98
CA GLN A 45 14.92 -14.96 -7.59
C GLN A 45 14.42 -16.09 -6.70
N GLU A 46 14.75 -16.07 -5.41
CA GLU A 46 14.29 -17.08 -4.45
C GLU A 46 12.78 -17.00 -4.23
N ALA A 47 12.20 -15.81 -4.15
CA ALA A 47 10.75 -15.63 -4.08
C ALA A 47 10.04 -16.22 -5.32
N ALA A 48 10.59 -16.00 -6.51
CA ALA A 48 10.06 -16.56 -7.75
C ALA A 48 10.18 -18.09 -7.81
N HIS A 49 11.29 -18.65 -7.31
CA HIS A 49 11.50 -20.10 -7.23
C HIS A 49 10.43 -20.77 -6.35
N HIS A 50 10.04 -20.15 -5.26
CA HIS A 50 9.04 -20.67 -4.33
C HIS A 50 7.59 -20.25 -4.66
N ALA A 51 7.36 -19.56 -5.79
CA ALA A 51 6.07 -18.95 -6.14
C ALA A 51 4.91 -19.94 -6.17
N GLU A 52 5.11 -21.15 -6.74
CA GLU A 52 4.05 -22.15 -6.90
C GLU A 52 3.72 -22.83 -5.56
N ALA A 53 4.74 -23.30 -4.84
CA ALA A 53 4.54 -23.98 -3.57
C ALA A 53 3.80 -23.08 -2.57
N LEU A 54 4.19 -21.81 -2.47
CA LEU A 54 3.56 -20.84 -1.58
C LEU A 54 2.16 -20.41 -2.05
N ALA A 55 1.91 -20.40 -3.35
CA ALA A 55 0.57 -20.14 -3.89
C ALA A 55 -0.42 -21.25 -3.52
N LYS A 56 -0.02 -22.51 -3.66
CA LYS A 56 -0.82 -23.66 -3.25
C LYS A 56 -1.11 -23.63 -1.75
N MET A 57 -0.08 -23.42 -0.94
CA MET A 57 -0.20 -23.29 0.51
C MET A 57 -1.15 -22.15 0.92
N ALA A 58 -1.04 -20.98 0.28
CA ALA A 58 -1.90 -19.83 0.57
C ALA A 58 -3.36 -20.08 0.19
N ALA A 59 -3.63 -20.72 -0.96
CA ALA A 59 -4.98 -21.05 -1.39
C ALA A 59 -5.63 -22.08 -0.44
N GLU A 60 -4.88 -23.10 -0.03
CA GLU A 60 -5.34 -24.14 0.88
C GLU A 60 -5.63 -23.59 2.28
N GLU A 61 -4.68 -22.84 2.86
CA GLU A 61 -4.82 -22.30 4.22
C GLU A 61 -5.93 -21.26 4.33
N THR A 62 -6.01 -20.31 3.38
CA THR A 62 -6.96 -19.21 3.46
C THR A 62 -8.34 -19.55 2.88
N GLY A 63 -8.40 -20.49 1.96
CA GLY A 63 -9.60 -20.80 1.19
C GLY A 63 -10.05 -19.66 0.28
N PHE A 64 -9.18 -18.68 -0.01
CA PHE A 64 -9.46 -17.52 -0.86
C PHE A 64 -8.80 -17.68 -2.24
N GLY A 65 -9.58 -17.43 -3.29
CA GLY A 65 -9.09 -17.43 -4.66
C GLY A 65 -8.76 -18.83 -5.19
N ASN A 66 -7.79 -18.88 -6.10
CA ASN A 66 -7.25 -20.12 -6.66
C ASN A 66 -5.71 -20.08 -6.70
N TRP A 67 -5.08 -21.24 -6.59
CA TRP A 67 -3.62 -21.30 -6.51
C TRP A 67 -2.92 -20.91 -7.83
N GLN A 68 -3.55 -21.15 -8.99
CA GLN A 68 -2.96 -20.80 -10.31
C GLN A 68 -2.75 -19.29 -10.45
N ASP A 69 -3.78 -18.51 -10.13
CA ASP A 69 -3.69 -17.05 -10.16
C ASP A 69 -2.77 -16.52 -9.05
N LYS A 70 -2.72 -17.18 -7.90
CA LYS A 70 -1.76 -16.83 -6.84
C LYS A 70 -0.30 -17.07 -7.26
N VAL A 71 -0.03 -18.08 -8.12
CA VAL A 71 1.30 -18.23 -8.74
C VAL A 71 1.64 -17.01 -9.58
N LEU A 72 0.70 -16.55 -10.41
CA LEU A 72 0.90 -15.35 -11.23
C LEU A 72 1.14 -14.11 -10.36
N LYS A 73 0.39 -13.95 -9.25
CA LYS A 73 0.62 -12.88 -8.27
C LYS A 73 2.01 -12.96 -7.63
N ASN A 74 2.44 -14.15 -7.21
CA ASN A 74 3.75 -14.34 -6.60
C ASN A 74 4.89 -14.04 -7.58
N ARG A 75 4.76 -14.48 -8.84
CA ARG A 75 5.72 -14.15 -9.91
C ARG A 75 5.73 -12.66 -10.25
N PHE A 76 4.56 -12.04 -10.29
CA PHE A 76 4.44 -10.59 -10.47
C PHE A 76 5.14 -9.84 -9.33
N ALA A 77 4.84 -10.20 -8.07
CA ALA A 77 5.38 -9.58 -6.86
C ALA A 77 6.89 -9.75 -6.71
N SER A 78 7.47 -10.80 -7.27
CA SER A 78 8.91 -11.06 -7.27
C SER A 78 9.61 -10.50 -8.51
N LEU A 79 9.29 -11.02 -9.70
CA LEU A 79 10.05 -10.72 -10.92
C LEU A 79 9.67 -9.37 -11.53
N ARG A 80 8.36 -9.10 -11.72
CA ARG A 80 7.93 -7.86 -12.36
C ARG A 80 8.21 -6.63 -11.51
N VAL A 81 8.02 -6.74 -10.19
CA VAL A 81 8.40 -5.68 -9.24
C VAL A 81 9.91 -5.47 -9.26
N TYR A 82 10.71 -6.54 -9.20
CA TYR A 82 12.16 -6.45 -9.29
C TYR A 82 12.62 -5.74 -10.58
N ASP A 83 12.07 -6.14 -11.73
CA ASP A 83 12.43 -5.52 -13.02
C ASP A 83 12.16 -4.01 -13.05
N ALA A 84 11.12 -3.56 -12.38
CA ALA A 84 10.77 -2.15 -12.31
C ALA A 84 11.67 -1.34 -11.37
N ILE A 85 12.25 -1.99 -10.35
CA ILE A 85 13.03 -1.27 -9.32
C ILE A 85 14.54 -1.50 -9.40
N LYS A 86 15.03 -2.51 -10.14
CA LYS A 86 16.44 -2.93 -10.14
C LYS A 86 17.41 -1.79 -10.44
N ASP A 87 17.07 -0.91 -11.37
CA ASP A 87 17.94 0.18 -11.84
C ASP A 87 17.71 1.51 -11.07
N MET A 88 16.80 1.53 -10.08
CA MET A 88 16.56 2.72 -9.28
C MET A 88 17.76 3.01 -8.37
N LYS A 89 18.17 4.27 -8.32
CA LYS A 89 19.08 4.77 -7.28
C LYS A 89 18.26 5.14 -6.04
N THR A 90 18.58 4.54 -4.91
CA THR A 90 17.81 4.68 -3.66
C THR A 90 18.68 5.05 -2.46
N VAL A 91 20.00 4.89 -2.57
CA VAL A 91 20.95 5.24 -1.50
C VAL A 91 22.08 6.12 -2.02
N GLY A 92 22.60 6.99 -1.17
CA GLY A 92 23.59 7.98 -1.54
C GLY A 92 22.97 9.10 -2.41
N ILE A 93 23.77 9.71 -3.26
CA ILE A 93 23.30 10.77 -4.17
C ILE A 93 22.43 10.14 -5.26
N ILE A 94 21.12 10.39 -5.19
CA ILE A 94 20.12 9.85 -6.13
C ILE A 94 19.82 10.81 -7.28
N HIS A 95 20.01 12.11 -7.07
CA HIS A 95 19.86 13.15 -8.08
C HIS A 95 20.84 14.30 -7.78
N ASP A 96 21.44 14.86 -8.83
CA ASP A 96 22.36 16.00 -8.72
C ASP A 96 22.10 16.98 -9.87
N ASP A 97 21.37 18.06 -9.57
CA ASP A 97 21.04 19.11 -10.53
C ASP A 97 22.07 20.24 -10.43
N GLN A 98 23.05 20.21 -11.31
CA GLN A 98 24.11 21.20 -11.37
C GLN A 98 23.61 22.59 -11.84
N GLN A 99 22.46 22.67 -12.53
CA GLN A 99 21.89 23.95 -12.98
C GLN A 99 21.11 24.63 -11.84
N GLN A 100 20.27 23.86 -11.15
CA GLN A 100 19.51 24.35 -10.00
C GLN A 100 20.37 24.44 -8.72
N LYS A 101 21.57 23.85 -8.74
CA LYS A 101 22.44 23.76 -7.57
C LYS A 101 21.76 23.09 -6.38
N VAL A 102 21.07 21.98 -6.65
CA VAL A 102 20.39 21.15 -5.66
C VAL A 102 20.77 19.67 -5.87
N MET A 103 21.07 19.00 -4.78
CA MET A 103 21.37 17.58 -4.77
C MET A 103 20.41 16.84 -3.84
N ASP A 104 19.94 15.65 -4.25
CA ASP A 104 19.10 14.78 -3.46
C ASP A 104 19.86 13.56 -2.99
N VAL A 105 19.82 13.31 -1.68
CA VAL A 105 20.43 12.13 -1.06
C VAL A 105 19.31 11.23 -0.53
N GLY A 106 19.27 9.99 -1.01
CA GLY A 106 18.38 8.95 -0.53
C GLY A 106 18.84 8.42 0.82
N VAL A 107 17.97 8.50 1.82
CA VAL A 107 18.25 8.03 3.19
C VAL A 107 17.13 7.06 3.60
N PRO A 108 17.44 5.83 4.04
CA PRO A 108 16.43 4.89 4.53
C PRO A 108 15.56 5.51 5.64
N LEU A 109 14.30 5.13 5.70
CA LEU A 109 13.40 5.53 6.80
C LEU A 109 13.83 4.87 8.12
N GLY A 110 14.21 3.59 8.08
CA GLY A 110 14.58 2.82 9.26
C GLY A 110 13.89 1.45 9.31
N VAL A 111 13.09 1.19 10.34
CA VAL A 111 12.33 -0.05 10.50
C VAL A 111 10.90 0.14 10.01
N ILE A 112 10.45 -0.72 9.11
CA ILE A 112 9.09 -0.73 8.57
C ILE A 112 8.29 -1.84 9.24
N CYS A 113 7.11 -1.49 9.79
CA CYS A 113 6.09 -2.46 10.19
C CYS A 113 5.15 -2.74 9.02
N ALA A 114 5.10 -3.96 8.53
CA ALA A 114 4.31 -4.36 7.37
C ALA A 114 3.11 -5.22 7.78
N LEU A 115 1.89 -4.67 7.66
CA LEU A 115 0.66 -5.43 7.88
C LEU A 115 0.30 -6.20 6.61
N VAL A 116 0.01 -7.50 6.73
CA VAL A 116 -0.21 -8.41 5.61
C VAL A 116 -1.63 -8.98 5.64
N PRO A 117 -2.41 -8.86 4.55
CA PRO A 117 -3.77 -9.39 4.49
C PRO A 117 -3.80 -10.89 4.25
N SER A 118 -4.93 -11.55 4.59
CA SER A 118 -5.16 -12.95 4.27
C SER A 118 -5.50 -13.23 2.81
N THR A 119 -5.92 -12.21 2.07
CA THR A 119 -6.31 -12.34 0.65
C THR A 119 -5.11 -12.58 -0.28
N ASN A 120 -3.98 -11.93 0.00
CA ASN A 120 -2.77 -11.97 -0.82
C ASN A 120 -1.50 -12.08 0.03
N PRO A 121 -1.38 -13.10 0.93
CA PRO A 121 -0.36 -13.10 1.96
C PRO A 121 1.06 -13.19 1.38
N THR A 122 1.34 -14.18 0.56
CA THR A 122 2.68 -14.49 0.06
C THR A 122 3.20 -13.43 -0.92
N SER A 123 2.38 -13.01 -1.88
CA SER A 123 2.73 -11.97 -2.84
C SER A 123 2.96 -10.61 -2.18
N THR A 124 2.19 -10.27 -1.14
CA THR A 124 2.38 -9.03 -0.36
C THR A 124 3.72 -9.04 0.37
N ILE A 125 4.12 -10.17 0.94
CA ILE A 125 5.41 -10.32 1.61
C ILE A 125 6.55 -10.14 0.62
N PHE A 126 6.50 -10.80 -0.54
CA PHE A 126 7.53 -10.66 -1.57
C PHE A 126 7.69 -9.22 -2.02
N TYR A 127 6.59 -8.60 -2.43
CA TYR A 127 6.58 -7.22 -2.89
C TYR A 127 7.12 -6.24 -1.83
N LYS A 128 6.59 -6.31 -0.59
CA LYS A 128 7.00 -5.39 0.47
C LYS A 128 8.47 -5.58 0.87
N THR A 129 8.97 -6.82 0.86
CA THR A 129 10.39 -7.09 1.10
C THR A 129 11.26 -6.41 0.05
N LEU A 130 10.94 -6.57 -1.25
CA LEU A 130 11.74 -6.00 -2.33
C LEU A 130 11.82 -4.47 -2.26
N ILE A 131 10.68 -3.79 -2.06
CA ILE A 131 10.67 -2.32 -2.01
C ILE A 131 11.32 -1.77 -0.73
N ALA A 132 11.20 -2.48 0.40
CA ALA A 132 11.82 -2.07 1.66
C ALA A 132 13.34 -2.22 1.61
N LEU A 133 13.85 -3.37 1.18
CA LEU A 133 15.29 -3.64 1.06
C LEU A 133 15.93 -2.74 0.00
N LYS A 134 15.27 -2.51 -1.15
CA LYS A 134 15.78 -1.59 -2.18
C LYS A 134 15.96 -0.18 -1.64
N ALA A 135 15.12 0.26 -0.71
CA ALA A 135 15.24 1.53 -0.02
C ALA A 135 16.18 1.48 1.22
N GLY A 136 16.86 0.37 1.47
CA GLY A 136 17.80 0.22 2.60
C GLY A 136 17.15 0.08 3.97
N ASN A 137 15.84 -0.25 4.03
CA ASN A 137 15.09 -0.38 5.27
C ASN A 137 15.09 -1.81 5.81
N ALA A 138 14.92 -1.96 7.13
CA ALA A 138 14.50 -3.21 7.73
C ALA A 138 12.98 -3.33 7.66
N ILE A 139 12.47 -4.59 7.63
CA ILE A 139 11.04 -4.84 7.56
C ILE A 139 10.61 -5.96 8.51
N ILE A 140 9.57 -5.69 9.31
CA ILE A 140 8.95 -6.64 10.22
C ILE A 140 7.50 -6.85 9.80
N PHE A 141 7.16 -8.09 9.50
CA PHE A 141 5.82 -8.47 9.07
C PHE A 141 4.91 -8.81 10.24
N SER A 142 3.67 -8.31 10.19
CA SER A 142 2.55 -8.75 11.02
C SER A 142 1.46 -9.35 10.13
N PRO A 143 1.48 -10.67 9.88
CA PRO A 143 0.52 -11.35 9.05
C PRO A 143 -0.86 -11.46 9.71
N HIS A 144 -1.89 -11.56 8.87
CA HIS A 144 -3.24 -11.88 9.33
C HIS A 144 -3.29 -13.33 9.90
N PRO A 145 -3.95 -13.57 11.05
CA PRO A 145 -4.01 -14.90 11.67
C PRO A 145 -4.53 -16.00 10.75
N GLY A 146 -5.46 -15.69 9.84
CA GLY A 146 -6.01 -16.63 8.85
C GLY A 146 -5.06 -17.00 7.69
N ALA A 147 -3.82 -16.53 7.71
CA ALA A 147 -2.77 -16.82 6.71
C ALA A 147 -1.41 -17.02 7.39
N ARG A 148 -1.42 -17.62 8.58
CA ARG A 148 -0.24 -17.72 9.45
C ARG A 148 0.89 -18.54 8.83
N GLN A 149 0.58 -19.75 8.34
CA GLN A 149 1.59 -20.71 7.89
C GLN A 149 2.23 -20.28 6.58
N CYS A 150 1.41 -19.95 5.58
CA CYS A 150 1.91 -19.51 4.27
C CYS A 150 2.67 -18.18 4.37
N SER A 151 2.22 -17.25 5.22
CA SER A 151 2.94 -15.99 5.47
C SER A 151 4.28 -16.24 6.13
N TRP A 152 4.32 -17.07 7.19
CA TRP A 152 5.57 -17.38 7.85
C TRP A 152 6.56 -18.04 6.91
N LYS A 153 6.10 -18.98 6.08
CA LYS A 153 6.96 -19.65 5.09
C LYS A 153 7.48 -18.68 4.04
N ALA A 154 6.67 -17.72 3.59
CA ALA A 154 7.11 -16.68 2.68
C ALA A 154 8.15 -15.75 3.32
N ILE A 155 7.96 -15.36 4.59
CA ILE A 155 8.93 -14.54 5.34
C ILE A 155 10.26 -15.31 5.47
N GLU A 156 10.21 -16.61 5.81
CA GLU A 156 11.40 -17.46 5.92
C GLU A 156 12.19 -17.53 4.61
N VAL A 157 11.52 -17.64 3.47
CA VAL A 157 12.15 -17.65 2.14
C VAL A 157 12.89 -16.34 1.88
N VAL A 158 12.21 -15.19 2.02
CA VAL A 158 12.83 -13.89 1.72
C VAL A 158 13.89 -13.49 2.73
N LYS A 159 13.75 -13.86 4.00
CA LYS A 159 14.75 -13.68 5.06
C LYS A 159 16.04 -14.41 4.73
N ARG A 160 15.97 -15.72 4.46
CA ARG A 160 17.12 -16.54 4.11
C ARG A 160 17.80 -16.05 2.83
N ALA A 161 16.99 -15.66 1.83
CA ALA A 161 17.52 -15.12 0.58
C ALA A 161 18.30 -13.81 0.80
N ALA A 162 17.77 -12.90 1.63
CA ALA A 162 18.44 -11.66 1.95
C ALA A 162 19.77 -11.92 2.70
N GLU A 163 19.75 -12.75 3.73
CA GLU A 163 20.93 -13.10 4.54
C GLU A 163 21.99 -13.84 3.71
N ALA A 164 21.59 -14.76 2.82
CA ALA A 164 22.52 -15.45 1.90
C ALA A 164 23.22 -14.51 0.91
N ALA A 165 22.62 -13.37 0.59
CA ALA A 165 23.21 -12.33 -0.25
C ALA A 165 23.98 -11.27 0.55
N GLY A 166 24.20 -11.47 1.85
CA GLY A 166 25.00 -10.60 2.72
C GLY A 166 24.21 -9.56 3.51
N ALA A 167 22.88 -9.62 3.52
CA ALA A 167 22.09 -8.75 4.38
C ALA A 167 22.30 -9.10 5.87
N PRO A 168 22.28 -8.11 6.77
CA PRO A 168 22.41 -8.35 8.20
C PRO A 168 21.25 -9.20 8.75
N ALA A 169 21.55 -10.15 9.65
CA ALA A 169 20.53 -10.96 10.31
C ALA A 169 19.52 -10.08 11.05
N GLY A 170 18.23 -10.34 10.83
CA GLY A 170 17.12 -9.57 11.39
C GLY A 170 16.68 -8.38 10.55
N ILE A 171 17.24 -8.18 9.34
CA ILE A 171 16.78 -7.14 8.41
C ILE A 171 15.36 -7.42 7.89
N VAL A 172 15.00 -8.67 7.74
CA VAL A 172 13.66 -9.17 7.42
C VAL A 172 13.25 -10.15 8.49
N ASP A 173 12.11 -9.91 9.13
CA ASP A 173 11.55 -10.84 10.11
C ASP A 173 10.02 -10.66 10.23
N GLY A 174 9.37 -11.44 11.08
CA GLY A 174 7.93 -11.34 11.31
C GLY A 174 7.49 -11.87 12.67
N VAL A 175 6.30 -11.46 13.08
CA VAL A 175 5.68 -11.91 14.32
C VAL A 175 5.29 -13.39 14.20
N THR A 176 5.73 -14.20 15.13
CA THR A 176 5.41 -15.64 15.20
C THR A 176 4.13 -15.93 15.97
N GLU A 177 3.88 -15.15 17.02
CA GLU A 177 2.65 -15.20 17.82
C GLU A 177 1.72 -14.07 17.34
N LEU A 178 0.76 -14.43 16.46
CA LEU A 178 -0.13 -13.47 15.80
C LEU A 178 -1.27 -13.06 16.74
N THR A 179 -0.98 -12.12 17.64
CA THR A 179 -1.95 -11.52 18.54
C THR A 179 -2.18 -10.05 18.18
N LEU A 180 -3.32 -9.49 18.60
CA LEU A 180 -3.58 -8.06 18.43
C LEU A 180 -2.58 -7.23 19.24
N GLU A 181 -2.17 -7.71 20.42
CA GLU A 181 -1.22 -7.08 21.30
C GLU A 181 0.17 -6.95 20.66
N ALA A 182 0.64 -8.00 19.98
CA ALA A 182 1.91 -7.95 19.26
C ALA A 182 1.85 -6.93 18.10
N THR A 183 0.77 -6.92 17.33
CA THR A 183 0.57 -5.97 16.23
C THR A 183 0.48 -4.54 16.75
N HIS A 184 -0.25 -4.33 17.84
CA HIS A 184 -0.36 -3.03 18.52
C HIS A 184 1.02 -2.55 19.03
N GLU A 185 1.79 -3.44 19.67
CA GLU A 185 3.14 -3.14 20.13
C GLU A 185 4.08 -2.70 18.97
N LEU A 186 3.99 -3.36 17.81
CA LEU A 186 4.74 -2.95 16.63
C LEU A 186 4.32 -1.57 16.13
N MET A 187 3.00 -1.32 15.99
CA MET A 187 2.48 -0.07 15.45
C MET A 187 2.80 1.16 16.33
N HIS A 188 2.94 0.97 17.66
CA HIS A 188 3.21 2.05 18.61
C HIS A 188 4.70 2.12 19.03
N SER A 189 5.55 1.27 18.46
CA SER A 189 6.97 1.28 18.80
C SER A 189 7.68 2.53 18.28
N LYS A 190 8.40 3.24 19.15
CA LYS A 190 9.20 4.42 18.78
C LYS A 190 10.35 4.12 17.81
N ASP A 191 10.73 2.86 17.68
CA ASP A 191 11.79 2.40 16.78
C ASP A 191 11.25 1.97 15.40
N VAL A 192 9.93 1.95 15.21
CA VAL A 192 9.28 1.78 13.90
C VAL A 192 9.09 3.15 13.25
N SER A 193 9.66 3.31 12.08
CA SER A 193 9.65 4.58 11.34
C SER A 193 8.44 4.76 10.44
N LEU A 194 7.87 3.64 9.95
CA LEU A 194 6.72 3.65 9.04
C LEU A 194 5.90 2.36 9.20
N ILE A 195 4.58 2.49 9.12
CA ILE A 195 3.67 1.37 8.93
C ILE A 195 3.28 1.29 7.46
N LEU A 196 3.52 0.15 6.81
CA LEU A 196 3.06 -0.15 5.47
C LEU A 196 1.86 -1.09 5.55
N ALA A 197 0.66 -0.50 5.57
CA ALA A 197 -0.57 -1.23 5.86
C ALA A 197 -1.26 -1.74 4.59
N THR A 198 -1.55 -3.05 4.54
CA THR A 198 -2.45 -3.65 3.57
C THR A 198 -3.37 -4.59 4.33
N GLY A 199 -4.65 -4.32 4.33
CA GLY A 199 -5.61 -5.09 5.11
C GLY A 199 -7.01 -4.47 5.10
N GLY A 200 -7.91 -5.02 5.89
CA GLY A 200 -9.26 -4.47 6.04
C GLY A 200 -9.28 -3.09 6.69
N GLU A 201 -10.36 -2.33 6.45
CA GLU A 201 -10.53 -0.94 6.89
C GLU A 201 -10.23 -0.72 8.39
N GLY A 202 -10.68 -1.62 9.27
CA GLY A 202 -10.42 -1.50 10.70
C GLY A 202 -8.94 -1.53 11.07
N MET A 203 -8.14 -2.38 10.40
CA MET A 203 -6.69 -2.47 10.63
C MET A 203 -5.96 -1.23 10.07
N VAL A 204 -6.36 -0.76 8.89
CA VAL A 204 -5.82 0.47 8.30
C VAL A 204 -6.12 1.67 9.19
N ARG A 205 -7.34 1.77 9.69
CA ARG A 205 -7.76 2.84 10.62
C ARG A 205 -6.96 2.80 11.94
N ALA A 206 -6.71 1.60 12.49
CA ALA A 206 -5.86 1.42 13.68
C ALA A 206 -4.40 1.82 13.41
N ALA A 207 -3.88 1.53 12.21
CA ALA A 207 -2.53 1.93 11.82
C ALA A 207 -2.39 3.46 11.77
N TYR A 208 -3.33 4.19 11.16
CA TYR A 208 -3.33 5.66 11.17
C TYR A 208 -3.50 6.25 12.59
N ALA A 209 -4.32 5.63 13.42
CA ALA A 209 -4.56 6.07 14.79
C ALA A 209 -3.37 5.83 15.74
N SER A 210 -2.39 5.02 15.35
CA SER A 210 -1.21 4.70 16.17
C SER A 210 -0.26 5.88 16.40
N GLY A 211 -0.34 6.91 15.55
CA GLY A 211 0.58 8.05 15.56
C GLY A 211 1.90 7.79 14.81
N THR A 212 2.19 6.56 14.41
CA THR A 212 3.33 6.24 13.55
C THR A 212 2.99 6.59 12.10
N PRO A 213 3.89 7.23 11.33
CA PRO A 213 3.67 7.47 9.91
C PRO A 213 3.18 6.22 9.18
N THR A 214 2.11 6.35 8.40
CA THR A 214 1.45 5.19 7.77
C THR A 214 1.21 5.43 6.30
N ILE A 215 1.56 4.44 5.47
CA ILE A 215 1.15 4.35 4.07
C ILE A 215 0.24 3.13 3.93
N SER A 216 -0.93 3.31 3.32
CA SER A 216 -1.88 2.22 3.10
C SER A 216 -2.47 2.22 1.70
N GLY A 217 -2.95 1.05 1.27
CA GLY A 217 -3.99 0.94 0.27
C GLY A 217 -5.36 1.12 0.93
N GLY A 218 -6.29 1.74 0.23
CA GLY A 218 -7.68 1.85 0.67
C GLY A 218 -8.56 0.71 0.12
N PRO A 219 -9.83 0.66 0.55
CA PRO A 219 -10.82 -0.22 -0.07
C PRO A 219 -11.04 0.17 -1.53
N GLY A 220 -11.19 -0.82 -2.40
CA GLY A 220 -11.43 -0.61 -3.81
C GLY A 220 -12.91 -0.83 -4.15
N ASN A 221 -13.52 0.12 -4.85
CA ASN A 221 -14.87 -0.04 -5.39
C ASN A 221 -14.87 0.46 -6.85
N GLY A 222 -13.92 -0.03 -7.66
CA GLY A 222 -13.69 0.43 -9.02
C GLY A 222 -14.89 0.17 -9.93
N PRO A 223 -15.53 1.21 -10.50
CA PRO A 223 -16.47 1.04 -11.58
C PRO A 223 -15.75 0.80 -12.91
N ALA A 224 -16.38 0.01 -13.79
CA ALA A 224 -16.00 -0.15 -15.18
C ALA A 224 -17.03 0.53 -16.06
N PHE A 225 -16.64 1.54 -16.83
CA PHE A 225 -17.52 2.20 -17.78
C PHE A 225 -17.27 1.67 -19.19
N ILE A 226 -18.31 1.16 -19.85
CA ILE A 226 -18.29 0.76 -21.26
C ILE A 226 -19.01 1.86 -22.06
N GLU A 227 -18.23 2.68 -22.76
CA GLU A 227 -18.70 3.77 -23.59
C GLU A 227 -19.03 3.23 -25.00
N ARG A 228 -19.96 3.86 -25.70
CA ARG A 228 -20.51 3.42 -26.99
C ARG A 228 -19.49 3.15 -28.09
N SER A 229 -18.31 3.76 -28.06
CA SER A 229 -17.23 3.52 -29.01
C SER A 229 -16.32 2.35 -28.63
N ALA A 230 -16.58 1.71 -27.49
CA ALA A 230 -15.76 0.59 -27.02
C ALA A 230 -15.80 -0.61 -27.99
N ASP A 231 -14.73 -1.38 -27.98
CA ASP A 231 -14.77 -2.75 -28.48
C ASP A 231 -15.43 -3.62 -27.40
N ILE A 232 -16.72 -3.91 -27.60
CA ILE A 232 -17.56 -4.56 -26.59
C ILE A 232 -17.02 -5.96 -26.23
N HIS A 233 -16.56 -6.73 -27.24
CA HIS A 233 -16.00 -8.06 -26.99
C HIS A 233 -14.78 -7.99 -26.08
N HIS A 234 -13.84 -7.09 -26.35
CA HIS A 234 -12.63 -6.90 -25.54
C HIS A 234 -12.97 -6.31 -24.16
N ALA A 235 -13.86 -5.33 -24.08
CA ALA A 235 -14.28 -4.72 -22.81
C ALA A 235 -14.87 -5.76 -21.86
N VAL A 236 -15.79 -6.59 -22.34
CA VAL A 236 -16.41 -7.67 -21.57
C VAL A 236 -15.37 -8.72 -21.16
N LYS A 237 -14.48 -9.11 -22.08
CA LYS A 237 -13.39 -10.05 -21.80
C LYS A 237 -12.48 -9.54 -20.68
N ASP A 238 -12.10 -8.27 -20.74
CA ASP A 238 -11.23 -7.64 -19.75
C ASP A 238 -11.92 -7.60 -18.38
N ILE A 239 -13.17 -7.16 -18.31
CA ILE A 239 -13.95 -7.08 -17.07
C ILE A 239 -14.10 -8.46 -16.42
N ILE A 240 -14.52 -9.48 -17.22
CA ILE A 240 -14.70 -10.84 -16.69
C ILE A 240 -13.36 -11.44 -16.26
N THR A 241 -12.30 -11.27 -17.05
CA THR A 241 -10.95 -11.73 -16.71
C THR A 241 -10.48 -11.11 -15.40
N SER A 242 -10.61 -9.80 -15.28
CA SER A 242 -10.25 -9.06 -14.08
C SER A 242 -11.04 -9.51 -12.85
N LYS A 243 -12.37 -9.61 -12.98
CA LYS A 243 -13.25 -9.98 -11.88
C LYS A 243 -13.11 -11.43 -11.42
N THR A 244 -12.70 -12.33 -12.32
CA THR A 244 -12.48 -13.75 -12.00
C THR A 244 -11.04 -14.07 -11.62
N PHE A 245 -10.09 -13.17 -11.87
CA PHE A 245 -8.71 -13.36 -11.47
C PHE A 245 -8.60 -13.51 -9.94
N ASP A 246 -8.11 -14.65 -9.50
CA ASP A 246 -8.07 -15.07 -8.10
C ASP A 246 -9.42 -14.90 -7.39
N ASN A 247 -10.52 -15.16 -8.10
CA ASN A 247 -11.91 -14.97 -7.66
C ASN A 247 -12.21 -13.55 -7.12
N GLY A 248 -11.57 -12.52 -7.70
CA GLY A 248 -11.86 -11.12 -7.41
C GLY A 248 -11.20 -10.55 -6.15
N VAL A 249 -10.16 -11.19 -5.61
CA VAL A 249 -9.48 -10.71 -4.39
C VAL A 249 -8.36 -9.69 -4.64
N ILE A 250 -8.43 -8.91 -5.72
CA ILE A 250 -7.63 -7.71 -5.92
C ILE A 250 -8.52 -6.48 -5.76
N CYS A 251 -8.12 -5.53 -4.91
CA CYS A 251 -8.90 -4.32 -4.61
C CYS A 251 -9.13 -3.42 -5.84
N ALA A 252 -8.28 -3.49 -6.87
CA ALA A 252 -8.47 -2.77 -8.13
C ALA A 252 -9.47 -3.44 -9.08
N SER A 253 -9.99 -4.66 -8.77
CA SER A 253 -10.95 -5.34 -9.62
C SER A 253 -12.28 -4.58 -9.69
N GLU A 254 -12.94 -4.70 -10.82
CA GLU A 254 -14.25 -4.09 -11.07
C GLU A 254 -15.28 -4.55 -10.04
N GLN A 255 -16.07 -3.62 -9.52
CA GLN A 255 -17.17 -3.90 -8.59
C GLN A 255 -18.52 -3.64 -9.22
N SER A 256 -18.55 -2.76 -10.22
CA SER A 256 -19.75 -2.39 -10.96
C SER A 256 -19.42 -2.19 -12.44
N ILE A 257 -20.38 -2.47 -13.31
CA ILE A 257 -20.36 -2.13 -14.72
C ILE A 257 -21.34 -0.98 -14.94
N ILE A 258 -20.93 0.04 -15.67
CA ILE A 258 -21.79 1.12 -16.15
C ILE A 258 -21.79 1.03 -17.67
N VAL A 259 -22.94 1.04 -18.29
CA VAL A 259 -23.08 0.91 -19.74
C VAL A 259 -24.03 1.96 -20.30
N GLU A 260 -23.71 2.53 -21.45
CA GLU A 260 -24.65 3.41 -22.15
C GLU A 260 -25.82 2.60 -22.72
N ARG A 261 -27.04 3.14 -22.57
CA ARG A 261 -28.29 2.49 -22.98
C ARG A 261 -28.28 2.06 -24.45
N CYS A 262 -27.67 2.85 -25.33
CA CYS A 262 -27.64 2.56 -26.76
C CYS A 262 -26.87 1.26 -27.13
N ILE A 263 -25.94 0.81 -26.29
CA ILE A 263 -25.18 -0.43 -26.51
C ILE A 263 -25.52 -1.54 -25.50
N TYR A 264 -26.43 -1.29 -24.56
CA TYR A 264 -26.77 -2.24 -23.50
C TYR A 264 -27.10 -3.64 -24.00
N ASN A 265 -27.97 -3.75 -25.03
CA ASN A 265 -28.38 -5.07 -25.57
C ASN A 265 -27.19 -5.89 -26.12
N GLU A 266 -26.21 -5.22 -26.69
CA GLU A 266 -25.02 -5.86 -27.22
C GLU A 266 -24.08 -6.29 -26.08
N VAL A 267 -23.82 -5.40 -25.11
CA VAL A 267 -23.05 -5.71 -23.91
C VAL A 267 -23.67 -6.85 -23.11
N HIS A 268 -24.99 -6.84 -22.93
CA HIS A 268 -25.70 -7.90 -22.23
C HIS A 268 -25.55 -9.28 -22.90
N ARG A 269 -25.67 -9.33 -24.24
CA ARG A 269 -25.45 -10.57 -25.00
C ARG A 269 -24.02 -11.06 -24.85
N GLU A 270 -23.07 -10.16 -24.98
CA GLU A 270 -21.65 -10.49 -24.87
C GLU A 270 -21.27 -10.95 -23.44
N LEU A 271 -21.77 -10.30 -22.39
CA LEU A 271 -21.59 -10.73 -21.01
C LEU A 271 -22.10 -12.17 -20.80
N LYS A 272 -23.29 -12.51 -21.33
CA LYS A 272 -23.83 -13.88 -21.27
C LYS A 272 -22.96 -14.87 -22.06
N ALA A 273 -22.51 -14.50 -23.25
CA ALA A 273 -21.67 -15.34 -24.09
C ALA A 273 -20.33 -15.67 -23.40
N GLN A 274 -19.80 -14.76 -22.59
CA GLN A 274 -18.55 -14.95 -21.86
C GLN A 274 -18.71 -15.51 -20.44
N GLY A 275 -19.92 -15.95 -20.07
CA GLY A 275 -20.17 -16.69 -18.82
C GLY A 275 -20.72 -15.86 -17.66
N ALA A 276 -21.31 -14.69 -17.92
CA ALA A 276 -22.05 -13.95 -16.92
C ALA A 276 -23.47 -14.53 -16.75
N TYR A 277 -23.92 -14.62 -15.52
CA TYR A 277 -25.28 -14.96 -15.14
C TYR A 277 -25.99 -13.73 -14.56
N PHE A 278 -27.09 -13.32 -15.20
CA PHE A 278 -27.92 -12.22 -14.71
C PHE A 278 -28.95 -12.77 -13.72
N MET A 279 -28.82 -12.37 -12.46
CA MET A 279 -29.73 -12.74 -11.39
C MET A 279 -31.08 -12.04 -11.58
N ASN A 280 -32.17 -12.77 -11.37
CA ASN A 280 -33.48 -12.15 -11.24
C ASN A 280 -33.62 -11.43 -9.88
N GLU A 281 -34.72 -10.75 -9.62
CA GLU A 281 -34.92 -9.94 -8.41
C GLU A 281 -34.84 -10.78 -7.13
N ASP A 282 -35.42 -12.02 -7.09
CA ASP A 282 -35.37 -12.91 -5.93
C ASP A 282 -33.94 -13.41 -5.68
N GLU A 283 -33.23 -13.82 -6.72
CA GLU A 283 -31.83 -14.26 -6.63
C GLU A 283 -30.92 -13.12 -6.19
N ALA A 284 -31.12 -11.91 -6.73
CA ALA A 284 -30.39 -10.71 -6.34
C ALA A 284 -30.64 -10.35 -4.87
N ALA A 285 -31.89 -10.45 -4.39
CA ALA A 285 -32.20 -10.21 -2.98
C ALA A 285 -31.53 -11.25 -2.05
N LYS A 286 -31.56 -12.53 -2.41
CA LYS A 286 -30.87 -13.59 -1.67
C LYS A 286 -29.34 -13.38 -1.64
N MET A 287 -28.75 -13.02 -2.77
CA MET A 287 -27.34 -12.71 -2.85
C MET A 287 -26.98 -11.46 -2.02
N ALA A 288 -27.80 -10.40 -2.06
CA ALA A 288 -27.59 -9.20 -1.24
C ALA A 288 -27.57 -9.53 0.26
N ALA A 289 -28.51 -10.36 0.73
CA ALA A 289 -28.57 -10.83 2.11
C ALA A 289 -27.34 -11.68 2.50
N LEU A 290 -26.74 -12.42 1.57
CA LEU A 290 -25.49 -13.15 1.79
C LEU A 290 -24.27 -12.22 1.85
N LEU A 291 -24.21 -11.22 0.95
CA LEU A 291 -23.06 -10.32 0.81
C LEU A 291 -22.91 -9.38 2.00
N LEU A 292 -24.01 -8.87 2.57
CA LEU A 292 -23.99 -7.85 3.62
C LEU A 292 -24.44 -8.43 4.97
N ARG A 293 -23.61 -8.23 5.99
CA ARG A 293 -23.97 -8.59 7.37
C ARG A 293 -24.94 -7.57 7.98
N PRO A 294 -25.68 -7.93 9.06
CA PRO A 294 -26.57 -7.01 9.76
C PRO A 294 -25.88 -5.73 10.28
N ASN A 295 -24.58 -5.79 10.58
CA ASN A 295 -23.80 -4.63 11.01
C ASN A 295 -23.30 -3.75 9.85
N GLY A 296 -23.74 -3.99 8.61
CA GLY A 296 -23.37 -3.21 7.44
C GLY A 296 -21.99 -3.52 6.84
N THR A 297 -21.28 -4.56 7.32
CA THR A 297 -19.99 -4.98 6.74
C THR A 297 -20.16 -6.10 5.73
N ILE A 298 -19.28 -6.16 4.74
CA ILE A 298 -19.26 -7.29 3.78
C ILE A 298 -18.93 -8.59 4.52
N ASN A 299 -19.60 -9.66 4.15
CA ASN A 299 -19.46 -10.97 4.74
C ASN A 299 -18.11 -11.62 4.33
N PRO A 300 -17.16 -11.87 5.25
CA PRO A 300 -15.87 -12.48 4.89
C PRO A 300 -15.98 -13.86 4.25
N LYS A 301 -17.10 -14.57 4.47
CA LYS A 301 -17.30 -15.92 3.93
C LYS A 301 -17.47 -15.94 2.40
N VAL A 302 -17.82 -14.79 1.77
CA VAL A 302 -17.97 -14.69 0.31
C VAL A 302 -16.66 -14.33 -0.40
N VAL A 303 -15.69 -13.80 0.32
CA VAL A 303 -14.42 -13.32 -0.24
C VAL A 303 -13.67 -14.45 -0.93
N GLY A 304 -13.25 -14.22 -2.18
CA GLY A 304 -12.45 -15.18 -2.95
C GLY A 304 -13.16 -16.48 -3.34
N LYS A 305 -14.49 -16.55 -3.23
CA LYS A 305 -15.29 -17.72 -3.62
C LYS A 305 -15.72 -17.63 -5.08
N THR A 306 -15.94 -18.77 -5.74
CA THR A 306 -16.41 -18.81 -7.13
C THR A 306 -17.89 -18.39 -7.24
N ALA A 307 -18.32 -17.97 -8.42
CA ALA A 307 -19.71 -17.62 -8.68
C ALA A 307 -20.67 -18.79 -8.39
N LEU A 308 -20.27 -20.01 -8.77
CA LEU A 308 -21.04 -21.23 -8.49
C LEU A 308 -21.22 -21.48 -6.99
N TYR A 309 -20.14 -21.36 -6.21
CA TYR A 309 -20.20 -21.55 -4.76
C TYR A 309 -21.08 -20.47 -4.09
N LEU A 310 -20.97 -19.23 -4.54
CA LEU A 310 -21.77 -18.11 -4.01
C LEU A 310 -23.27 -18.30 -4.28
N SER A 311 -23.66 -18.73 -5.49
CA SER A 311 -25.07 -19.00 -5.81
C SER A 311 -25.66 -20.11 -4.93
N GLN A 312 -24.90 -21.18 -4.69
CA GLN A 312 -25.30 -22.26 -3.79
C GLN A 312 -25.48 -21.77 -2.34
N MET A 313 -24.53 -20.96 -1.85
CA MET A 313 -24.63 -20.33 -0.52
C MET A 313 -25.86 -19.42 -0.39
N ALA A 314 -26.21 -18.71 -1.47
CA ALA A 314 -27.38 -17.83 -1.52
C ALA A 314 -28.71 -18.59 -1.73
N GLY A 315 -28.65 -19.90 -2.01
CA GLY A 315 -29.83 -20.75 -2.16
C GLY A 315 -30.48 -20.72 -3.55
N PHE A 316 -29.68 -20.55 -4.62
CA PHE A 316 -30.12 -20.69 -6.00
C PHE A 316 -29.07 -21.40 -6.86
N CYS A 317 -29.47 -21.88 -8.04
CA CYS A 317 -28.61 -22.62 -8.94
C CYS A 317 -28.30 -21.83 -10.21
N VAL A 318 -27.07 -21.95 -10.69
CA VAL A 318 -26.61 -21.36 -11.95
C VAL A 318 -25.91 -22.42 -12.81
N PRO A 319 -25.79 -22.22 -14.13
CA PRO A 319 -25.01 -23.14 -14.98
C PRO A 319 -23.57 -23.30 -14.48
N ALA A 320 -23.02 -24.50 -14.65
CA ALA A 320 -21.64 -24.79 -14.21
C ALA A 320 -20.57 -23.91 -14.90
N SER A 321 -20.87 -23.36 -16.07
CA SER A 321 -20.02 -22.45 -16.84
C SER A 321 -20.06 -21.00 -16.33
N THR A 322 -20.86 -20.71 -15.30
CA THR A 322 -21.00 -19.34 -14.78
C THR A 322 -19.70 -18.86 -14.14
N ARG A 323 -19.20 -17.75 -14.65
CA ARG A 323 -17.96 -17.10 -14.19
C ARG A 323 -18.22 -15.94 -13.23
N VAL A 324 -19.24 -15.13 -13.50
CA VAL A 324 -19.62 -13.95 -12.71
C VAL A 324 -21.13 -13.88 -12.55
N LEU A 325 -21.59 -13.33 -11.42
CA LEU A 325 -23.00 -13.06 -11.14
C LEU A 325 -23.25 -11.56 -11.28
N ILE A 326 -24.30 -11.17 -11.99
CA ILE A 326 -24.64 -9.76 -12.25
C ILE A 326 -26.02 -9.45 -11.73
N ALA A 327 -26.16 -8.34 -11.00
CA ALA A 327 -27.44 -7.75 -10.61
C ALA A 327 -27.58 -6.36 -11.23
N GLU A 328 -28.65 -6.14 -11.98
CA GLU A 328 -28.99 -4.80 -12.46
C GLU A 328 -29.42 -3.91 -11.30
N GLN A 329 -28.91 -2.68 -11.29
CA GLN A 329 -29.08 -1.74 -10.19
C GLN A 329 -29.45 -0.35 -10.69
N THR A 330 -30.21 0.37 -9.87
CA THR A 330 -30.59 1.76 -10.14
C THR A 330 -30.12 2.73 -9.06
N THR A 331 -29.83 2.22 -7.86
CA THR A 331 -29.49 3.03 -6.68
C THR A 331 -28.11 2.68 -6.13
N VAL A 332 -27.45 3.68 -5.58
CA VAL A 332 -26.15 3.55 -4.90
C VAL A 332 -26.34 3.90 -3.42
N SER A 333 -25.89 3.04 -2.52
CA SER A 333 -25.89 3.32 -1.09
C SER A 333 -24.99 2.35 -0.31
N HIS A 334 -24.61 2.70 0.92
CA HIS A 334 -23.90 1.79 1.83
C HIS A 334 -24.70 0.54 2.23
N LYS A 335 -26.03 0.58 2.09
CA LYS A 335 -26.92 -0.56 2.36
C LYS A 335 -27.07 -1.48 1.16
N ASN A 336 -26.66 -1.03 -0.03
CA ASN A 336 -26.69 -1.84 -1.24
C ASN A 336 -25.33 -2.49 -1.48
N PRO A 337 -25.16 -3.81 -1.25
CA PRO A 337 -23.86 -4.47 -1.41
C PRO A 337 -23.36 -4.46 -2.86
N TYR A 338 -24.24 -4.29 -3.84
CA TYR A 338 -23.85 -4.21 -5.25
C TYR A 338 -23.09 -2.92 -5.61
N SER A 339 -23.27 -1.86 -4.81
CA SER A 339 -22.54 -0.59 -4.96
C SER A 339 -21.32 -0.47 -4.03
N ARG A 340 -20.80 -1.61 -3.53
CA ARG A 340 -19.66 -1.67 -2.60
C ARG A 340 -18.60 -2.66 -3.04
N GLU A 341 -17.43 -2.64 -2.38
CA GLU A 341 -16.37 -3.64 -2.57
C GLU A 341 -16.84 -5.01 -2.08
N LYS A 342 -16.76 -6.04 -2.92
CA LYS A 342 -17.24 -7.40 -2.63
C LYS A 342 -16.14 -8.45 -2.56
N LEU A 343 -15.02 -8.23 -3.25
CA LEU A 343 -13.89 -9.15 -3.38
C LEU A 343 -14.29 -10.58 -3.74
N CYS A 344 -15.28 -10.72 -4.62
CA CYS A 344 -15.79 -11.98 -5.16
C CYS A 344 -16.41 -11.74 -6.54
N PRO A 345 -16.69 -12.79 -7.36
CA PRO A 345 -17.21 -12.65 -8.72
C PRO A 345 -18.68 -12.21 -8.80
N VAL A 346 -19.01 -11.08 -8.17
CA VAL A 346 -20.34 -10.46 -8.20
C VAL A 346 -20.19 -9.00 -8.64
N LEU A 347 -21.04 -8.56 -9.59
CA LEU A 347 -21.03 -7.21 -10.16
C LEU A 347 -22.41 -6.57 -10.06
N GLY A 348 -22.47 -5.27 -9.75
CA GLY A 348 -23.61 -4.44 -10.04
C GLY A 348 -23.55 -3.96 -11.48
N LEU A 349 -24.69 -3.81 -12.15
CA LEU A 349 -24.75 -3.24 -13.49
C LEU A 349 -25.71 -2.06 -13.51
N TYR A 350 -25.27 -0.92 -14.03
CA TYR A 350 -26.00 0.33 -14.14
C TYR A 350 -26.12 0.73 -15.60
N ILE A 351 -27.31 1.14 -16.02
CA ILE A 351 -27.61 1.54 -17.40
C ILE A 351 -27.88 3.04 -17.41
N GLU A 352 -27.04 3.79 -18.11
CA GLU A 352 -27.10 5.24 -18.20
C GLU A 352 -27.39 5.71 -19.62
N GLU A 353 -28.04 6.86 -19.79
CA GLU A 353 -28.46 7.34 -21.11
C GLU A 353 -27.28 7.69 -22.01
N ASP A 354 -26.26 8.29 -21.44
CA ASP A 354 -25.07 8.73 -22.14
C ASP A 354 -23.84 8.74 -21.23
N TRP A 355 -22.68 9.08 -21.78
CA TRP A 355 -21.43 9.13 -21.04
C TRP A 355 -21.42 10.19 -19.92
N LYS A 356 -22.26 11.27 -20.02
CA LYS A 356 -22.37 12.29 -18.95
C LYS A 356 -23.12 11.74 -17.75
N ALA A 357 -24.23 11.06 -17.99
CA ALA A 357 -24.97 10.34 -16.94
C ALA A 357 -24.07 9.25 -16.31
N ALA A 358 -23.31 8.52 -17.13
CA ALA A 358 -22.32 7.56 -16.65
C ALA A 358 -21.24 8.23 -15.78
N CYS A 359 -20.78 9.43 -16.13
CA CYS A 359 -19.89 10.23 -15.29
C CYS A 359 -20.43 10.46 -13.88
N HIS A 360 -21.71 10.86 -13.78
CA HIS A 360 -22.37 11.08 -12.48
C HIS A 360 -22.45 9.78 -11.68
N ARG A 361 -22.84 8.68 -12.33
CA ARG A 361 -22.91 7.35 -11.69
C ARG A 361 -21.53 6.88 -11.18
N VAL A 362 -20.47 7.10 -11.93
CA VAL A 362 -19.10 6.80 -11.51
C VAL A 362 -18.76 7.57 -10.24
N VAL A 363 -19.04 8.88 -10.20
CA VAL A 363 -18.77 9.71 -9.01
C VAL A 363 -19.59 9.25 -7.82
N GLU A 364 -20.87 8.93 -8.03
CA GLU A 364 -21.76 8.43 -6.97
C GLU A 364 -21.23 7.12 -6.35
N LEU A 365 -20.83 6.14 -7.19
CA LEU A 365 -20.24 4.88 -6.74
C LEU A 365 -18.95 5.08 -5.97
N LEU A 366 -18.04 5.92 -6.48
CA LEU A 366 -16.75 6.20 -5.85
C LEU A 366 -16.91 6.99 -4.54
N THR A 367 -17.90 7.89 -4.46
CA THR A 367 -18.20 8.64 -3.23
C THR A 367 -18.82 7.74 -2.18
N ASN A 368 -19.62 6.77 -2.60
CA ASN A 368 -20.17 5.78 -1.69
C ASN A 368 -19.05 4.92 -1.05
N GLU A 369 -18.11 4.44 -1.86
CA GLU A 369 -16.94 3.67 -1.40
C GLU A 369 -15.87 3.69 -2.50
N GLY A 370 -14.58 3.73 -2.15
CA GLY A 370 -13.47 3.60 -3.12
C GLY A 370 -12.86 4.90 -3.61
N LEU A 371 -13.11 6.03 -2.94
CA LEU A 371 -12.43 7.30 -3.25
C LEU A 371 -10.91 7.13 -3.33
N GLY A 372 -10.31 7.75 -4.34
CA GLY A 372 -8.86 7.72 -4.56
C GLY A 372 -8.32 6.42 -5.13
N HIS A 373 -9.13 5.35 -5.28
CA HIS A 373 -8.58 4.06 -5.68
C HIS A 373 -8.42 3.92 -7.20
N THR A 374 -9.32 3.28 -7.90
CA THR A 374 -9.17 2.89 -9.32
C THR A 374 -10.50 2.96 -10.06
N LEU A 375 -10.45 3.34 -11.33
CA LEU A 375 -11.54 3.34 -12.30
C LEU A 375 -11.01 2.76 -13.61
N VAL A 376 -11.82 2.01 -14.34
CA VAL A 376 -11.50 1.60 -15.72
C VAL A 376 -12.58 2.10 -16.69
N ILE A 377 -12.12 2.53 -17.88
CA ILE A 377 -12.98 2.98 -18.97
C ILE A 377 -12.63 2.17 -20.22
N HIS A 378 -13.63 1.60 -20.84
CA HIS A 378 -13.51 0.97 -22.14
C HIS A 378 -14.11 1.90 -23.19
N THR A 379 -13.26 2.49 -24.02
CA THR A 379 -13.65 3.51 -25.02
C THR A 379 -12.55 3.70 -26.06
N ARG A 380 -12.93 4.17 -27.24
CA ARG A 380 -12.01 4.71 -28.27
C ARG A 380 -12.10 6.24 -28.38
N ASN A 381 -13.02 6.87 -27.63
CA ASN A 381 -13.25 8.30 -27.66
C ASN A 381 -12.27 9.05 -26.76
N GLN A 382 -11.32 9.78 -27.36
CA GLN A 382 -10.28 10.53 -26.65
C GLN A 382 -10.85 11.69 -25.82
N ASP A 383 -11.96 12.29 -26.21
CA ASP A 383 -12.57 13.38 -25.46
C ASP A 383 -13.21 12.86 -24.16
N VAL A 384 -13.84 11.69 -24.20
CA VAL A 384 -14.34 11.01 -22.98
C VAL A 384 -13.18 10.68 -22.04
N ILE A 385 -12.07 10.13 -22.57
CA ILE A 385 -10.88 9.83 -21.75
C ILE A 385 -10.38 11.09 -21.05
N ARG A 386 -10.19 12.19 -21.79
CA ARG A 386 -9.71 13.46 -21.23
C ARG A 386 -10.64 14.00 -20.16
N GLN A 387 -11.96 13.99 -20.41
CA GLN A 387 -12.94 14.49 -19.45
C GLN A 387 -12.93 13.65 -18.15
N PHE A 388 -12.87 12.31 -18.27
CA PHE A 388 -12.78 11.44 -17.10
C PHE A 388 -11.47 11.67 -16.32
N CYS A 389 -10.33 11.86 -16.99
CA CYS A 389 -9.06 12.10 -16.34
C CYS A 389 -9.05 13.36 -15.46
N LEU A 390 -9.80 14.39 -15.84
CA LEU A 390 -9.80 15.67 -15.14
C LEU A 390 -10.76 15.71 -13.93
N GLU A 391 -11.83 14.93 -13.94
CA GLU A 391 -12.95 15.10 -13.02
C GLU A 391 -13.12 13.98 -11.99
N LYS A 392 -12.51 12.81 -12.19
CA LYS A 392 -12.80 11.65 -11.33
C LYS A 392 -11.94 11.63 -10.07
N PRO A 393 -12.54 11.40 -8.89
CA PRO A 393 -11.83 11.40 -7.61
C PRO A 393 -11.10 10.07 -7.36
N VAL A 394 -10.22 9.68 -8.28
CA VAL A 394 -9.37 8.49 -8.20
C VAL A 394 -7.95 8.81 -8.64
N ASN A 395 -6.98 8.02 -8.18
CA ASN A 395 -5.58 8.21 -8.53
C ASN A 395 -5.13 7.31 -9.69
N ARG A 396 -5.96 6.35 -10.11
CA ARG A 396 -5.70 5.44 -11.24
C ARG A 396 -6.91 5.38 -12.14
N ILE A 397 -6.75 5.88 -13.35
CA ILE A 397 -7.72 5.72 -14.44
C ILE A 397 -7.09 4.82 -15.48
N LEU A 398 -7.73 3.69 -15.73
CA LEU A 398 -7.26 2.65 -16.64
C LEU A 398 -8.08 2.69 -17.92
N ILE A 399 -7.44 2.45 -19.05
CA ILE A 399 -8.10 2.50 -20.36
C ILE A 399 -7.93 1.15 -21.07
N ASN A 400 -9.05 0.52 -21.43
CA ASN A 400 -9.09 -0.70 -22.25
C ASN A 400 -8.15 -1.81 -21.71
N THR A 401 -8.26 -2.14 -20.44
CA THR A 401 -7.44 -3.16 -19.77
C THR A 401 -8.20 -3.74 -18.57
N PRO A 402 -7.93 -5.00 -18.17
CA PRO A 402 -8.49 -5.58 -16.94
C PRO A 402 -8.06 -4.77 -15.72
N ALA A 403 -9.01 -4.21 -14.96
CA ALA A 403 -8.68 -3.26 -13.90
C ALA A 403 -7.81 -3.87 -12.78
N ALA A 404 -8.06 -5.12 -12.39
CA ALA A 404 -7.25 -5.82 -11.39
C ALA A 404 -5.77 -5.88 -11.78
N LEU A 405 -5.48 -6.15 -13.05
CA LEU A 405 -4.12 -6.30 -13.57
C LEU A 405 -3.51 -4.95 -13.99
N GLY A 406 -4.31 -4.07 -14.58
CA GLY A 406 -3.88 -2.73 -14.98
C GLY A 406 -3.52 -1.86 -13.79
N GLY A 407 -4.32 -1.90 -12.73
CA GLY A 407 -4.12 -1.10 -11.53
C GLY A 407 -2.85 -1.45 -10.76
N ILE A 408 -2.47 -2.72 -10.71
CA ILE A 408 -1.20 -3.15 -10.12
C ILE A 408 0.02 -2.95 -11.03
N GLY A 409 -0.17 -2.54 -12.30
CA GLY A 409 0.92 -2.34 -13.28
C GLY A 409 1.33 -3.62 -14.01
N ALA A 410 0.46 -4.64 -14.06
CA ALA A 410 0.76 -5.88 -14.80
C ALA A 410 0.50 -5.75 -16.30
N THR A 411 -0.56 -5.03 -16.71
CA THR A 411 -0.96 -4.81 -18.10
C THR A 411 -0.81 -3.36 -18.55
N THR A 412 -0.30 -2.49 -17.69
CA THR A 412 0.00 -1.09 -17.97
C THR A 412 1.44 -0.76 -17.62
N ASN A 413 1.89 0.45 -17.98
CA ASN A 413 3.20 0.97 -17.58
C ASN A 413 3.16 1.75 -16.24
N ILE A 414 2.06 1.68 -15.50
CA ILE A 414 2.01 2.16 -14.11
C ILE A 414 2.99 1.32 -13.29
N THR A 415 3.68 1.95 -12.34
CA THR A 415 4.66 1.27 -11.48
C THR A 415 4.06 0.02 -10.83
N PRO A 416 4.69 -1.17 -11.01
CA PRO A 416 4.22 -2.41 -10.42
C PRO A 416 4.17 -2.35 -8.90
N ALA A 417 2.99 -2.58 -8.31
CA ALA A 417 2.80 -2.55 -6.86
C ALA A 417 1.60 -3.40 -6.41
N LEU A 418 1.63 -3.84 -5.14
CA LEU A 418 0.50 -4.49 -4.45
C LEU A 418 -0.05 -3.65 -3.29
N THR A 419 0.45 -2.41 -3.13
CA THR A 419 -0.13 -1.39 -2.26
C THR A 419 -0.48 -0.18 -3.11
N LEU A 420 -1.77 0.05 -3.29
CA LEU A 420 -2.31 1.09 -4.15
C LEU A 420 -2.82 2.24 -3.29
N GLY A 421 -2.04 3.31 -3.23
CA GLY A 421 -2.39 4.49 -2.42
C GLY A 421 -3.63 5.19 -2.94
N CYS A 422 -4.47 5.65 -2.02
CA CYS A 422 -5.72 6.35 -2.36
C CYS A 422 -5.62 7.89 -2.22
N GLY A 423 -4.45 8.40 -1.82
CA GLY A 423 -4.22 9.82 -1.63
C GLY A 423 -5.12 10.44 -0.57
N ALA A 424 -5.02 11.75 -0.40
CA ALA A 424 -5.82 12.48 0.59
C ALA A 424 -7.32 12.36 0.36
N VAL A 425 -7.76 12.30 -0.90
CA VAL A 425 -9.19 12.14 -1.27
C VAL A 425 -9.75 10.81 -0.77
N GLY A 426 -8.94 9.77 -0.70
CA GLY A 426 -9.29 8.46 -0.13
C GLY A 426 -8.87 8.26 1.33
N GLY A 427 -8.48 9.34 2.03
CA GLY A 427 -8.03 9.30 3.43
C GLY A 427 -6.65 8.66 3.63
N GLY A 428 -5.83 8.60 2.58
CA GLY A 428 -4.49 8.03 2.61
C GLY A 428 -3.38 9.07 2.52
N SER A 429 -2.16 8.68 2.87
CA SER A 429 -0.96 9.52 2.87
C SER A 429 -0.19 9.52 1.54
N SER A 430 -0.51 8.63 0.60
CA SER A 430 0.11 8.55 -0.72
C SER A 430 -0.94 8.22 -1.77
N SER A 431 -0.80 8.80 -2.97
CA SER A 431 -1.59 8.50 -4.17
C SER A 431 -0.94 7.44 -5.08
N ASP A 432 0.29 7.06 -4.78
CA ASP A 432 1.12 6.27 -5.66
C ASP A 432 0.79 4.77 -5.63
N ASN A 433 1.19 4.10 -6.70
CA ASN A 433 1.56 2.70 -6.59
C ASN A 433 2.86 2.65 -5.78
N VAL A 434 2.78 2.19 -4.53
CA VAL A 434 3.85 2.35 -3.55
C VAL A 434 5.11 1.58 -3.98
N GLY A 435 6.22 2.28 -4.05
CA GLY A 435 7.52 1.75 -4.45
C GLY A 435 8.64 2.15 -3.49
N PRO A 436 9.91 1.85 -3.82
CA PRO A 436 11.06 2.18 -2.96
C PRO A 436 11.15 3.67 -2.62
N MET A 437 10.79 4.56 -3.56
CA MET A 437 10.87 6.01 -3.37
C MET A 437 9.92 6.53 -2.28
N ASN A 438 8.80 5.84 -2.03
CA ASN A 438 7.90 6.15 -0.93
C ASN A 438 8.43 5.72 0.45
N LEU A 439 9.53 4.97 0.47
CA LEU A 439 10.16 4.40 1.65
C LEU A 439 11.54 5.04 1.95
N LEU A 440 11.73 6.26 1.46
CA LEU A 440 12.96 7.04 1.65
C LEU A 440 12.66 8.41 2.24
N ASN A 441 13.59 8.90 3.05
CA ASN A 441 13.74 10.33 3.28
C ASN A 441 14.66 10.90 2.18
N ILE A 442 14.20 11.96 1.52
CA ILE A 442 15.03 12.68 0.55
C ILE A 442 15.65 13.87 1.26
N ARG A 443 16.97 13.76 1.52
CA ARG A 443 17.74 14.87 2.09
C ARG A 443 18.14 15.81 0.97
N LYS A 444 17.68 17.05 1.05
CA LYS A 444 18.02 18.10 0.09
C LYS A 444 19.33 18.76 0.52
N VAL A 445 20.26 18.86 -0.42
CA VAL A 445 21.49 19.67 -0.30
C VAL A 445 21.36 20.84 -1.26
N GLY A 446 21.25 22.04 -0.72
CA GLY A 446 21.10 23.27 -1.52
C GLY A 446 22.34 24.14 -1.38
N TYR A 447 22.83 24.66 -2.50
CA TYR A 447 23.92 25.63 -2.52
C TYR A 447 23.37 27.06 -2.51
N GLY A 448 24.09 27.97 -1.86
CA GLY A 448 23.75 29.40 -1.89
C GLY A 448 23.90 29.96 -3.31
N VAL A 449 22.80 30.36 -3.91
CA VAL A 449 22.76 30.94 -5.28
C VAL A 449 22.17 32.34 -5.31
N ARG A 450 21.67 32.85 -4.16
CA ARG A 450 21.07 34.18 -4.01
C ARG A 450 21.49 34.78 -2.68
N SER A 451 21.58 36.10 -2.63
CA SER A 451 21.79 36.85 -1.39
C SER A 451 20.47 37.25 -0.75
N ILE A 452 20.49 37.56 0.55
CA ILE A 452 19.32 38.12 1.24
C ILE A 452 18.92 39.51 0.68
N ASP A 453 19.87 40.22 0.10
CA ASP A 453 19.62 41.57 -0.45
C ASP A 453 18.78 41.51 -1.73
N GLU A 454 18.84 40.39 -2.48
CA GLU A 454 17.91 40.17 -3.60
C GLU A 454 16.44 40.05 -3.14
N LEU A 455 16.19 39.50 -1.94
CA LEU A 455 14.84 39.47 -1.36
C LEU A 455 14.37 40.85 -0.87
N ARG A 456 15.31 41.69 -0.39
CA ARG A 456 15.01 43.03 0.09
C ARG A 456 14.81 44.05 -1.05
N SER A 457 15.48 43.80 -2.17
CA SER A 457 15.44 44.67 -3.35
C SER A 457 15.21 43.83 -4.61
N PRO A 458 13.94 43.40 -4.90
CA PRO A 458 13.64 42.61 -6.09
C PRO A 458 14.08 43.32 -7.36
N GLY A 459 15.00 42.74 -8.12
CA GLY A 459 15.57 43.31 -9.35
C GLY A 459 17.04 43.68 -9.27
N SER A 460 17.68 43.69 -8.11
CA SER A 460 19.13 43.86 -7.98
C SER A 460 19.82 42.53 -8.27
N ARG A 461 20.51 42.44 -9.40
CA ARG A 461 21.40 41.27 -9.67
C ARG A 461 22.68 41.45 -8.85
N VAL A 462 22.90 40.58 -7.87
CA VAL A 462 24.21 40.42 -7.24
C VAL A 462 24.98 39.38 -8.05
N GLU A 463 26.23 39.69 -8.39
CA GLU A 463 27.10 38.71 -9.07
C GLU A 463 27.23 37.44 -8.22
N PRO A 464 27.10 36.25 -8.81
CA PRO A 464 27.23 35.00 -8.05
C PRO A 464 28.66 34.89 -7.47
N GLN A 465 28.76 34.63 -6.17
CA GLN A 465 30.04 34.30 -5.56
C GLN A 465 30.68 33.12 -6.29
N PRO A 466 32.01 33.19 -6.57
CA PRO A 466 32.69 32.09 -7.22
C PRO A 466 32.51 30.81 -6.38
N ALA A 467 32.05 29.75 -7.04
CA ALA A 467 31.89 28.46 -6.40
C ALA A 467 33.25 28.04 -5.79
N ILE A 468 33.27 27.79 -4.49
CA ILE A 468 34.41 27.13 -3.83
C ILE A 468 34.53 25.77 -4.51
N ALA A 469 35.61 25.56 -5.24
CA ALA A 469 35.90 24.28 -5.87
C ALA A 469 35.89 23.22 -4.77
N ALA A 470 34.91 22.31 -4.84
CA ALA A 470 34.85 21.19 -3.93
C ALA A 470 36.13 20.37 -4.13
N PRO A 471 36.85 19.99 -3.06
CA PRO A 471 37.93 19.00 -3.19
C PRO A 471 37.31 17.75 -3.79
N VAL A 472 37.98 17.18 -4.80
CA VAL A 472 37.58 15.91 -5.41
C VAL A 472 37.57 14.87 -4.30
N ALA A 473 36.37 14.57 -3.78
CA ALA A 473 36.21 13.55 -2.76
C ALA A 473 36.42 12.19 -3.42
N ASP A 474 37.34 11.42 -2.88
CA ASP A 474 37.43 9.99 -3.17
C ASP A 474 36.07 9.34 -2.82
N PRO A 475 35.34 8.76 -3.79
CA PRO A 475 34.01 8.21 -3.56
C PRO A 475 34.01 7.03 -2.57
N HIS A 476 35.18 6.52 -2.17
CA HIS A 476 35.34 5.39 -1.26
C HIS A 476 35.84 5.79 0.14
N ARG A 477 36.06 7.06 0.41
CA ARG A 477 36.54 7.52 1.72
C ARG A 477 35.36 7.98 2.58
N SER A 478 35.05 7.23 3.62
CA SER A 478 34.09 7.67 4.66
C SER A 478 34.67 8.87 5.40
N ILE A 479 33.87 9.92 5.58
CA ILE A 479 34.24 11.08 6.41
C ILE A 479 34.51 10.66 7.86
N LEU A 480 33.99 9.51 8.29
CA LEU A 480 34.17 8.94 9.63
C LEU A 480 35.60 8.37 9.85
N ASP A 481 36.37 8.15 8.77
CA ASP A 481 37.77 7.67 8.85
C ASP A 481 38.77 8.81 8.99
N ASP A 482 38.36 10.07 8.96
CA ASP A 482 39.21 11.23 9.16
C ASP A 482 39.39 11.49 10.66
N ALA A 483 40.63 11.37 11.15
CA ALA A 483 41.03 11.54 12.55
C ALA A 483 40.60 12.89 13.18
N ARG A 484 40.16 13.85 12.36
CA ARG A 484 39.63 15.14 12.79
C ARG A 484 38.20 15.05 13.36
N PHE A 485 37.48 13.95 13.18
CA PHE A 485 36.12 13.70 13.67
C PHE A 485 36.05 12.64 14.77
N THR A 486 37.19 12.14 15.26
CA THR A 486 37.25 11.36 16.51
C THR A 486 37.01 12.32 17.67
N SER A 487 35.89 12.16 18.36
CA SER A 487 35.59 12.94 19.57
C SER A 487 36.72 12.86 20.56
N PRO A 488 37.25 13.97 21.08
CA PRO A 488 38.16 13.91 22.23
C PRO A 488 37.44 13.28 23.41
N ALA A 489 38.13 12.46 24.17
CA ALA A 489 37.65 11.89 25.42
C ALA A 489 37.11 12.99 26.34
N PRO A 490 36.09 12.71 27.15
CA PRO A 490 35.46 13.73 27.98
C PRO A 490 36.50 14.27 28.99
N ALA A 491 36.86 15.53 28.82
CA ALA A 491 37.59 16.26 29.82
C ALA A 491 36.66 16.51 31.03
N THR A 492 37.03 15.98 32.16
CA THR A 492 36.44 16.33 33.44
C THR A 492 36.67 17.82 33.74
N THR A 493 35.65 18.63 33.58
CA THR A 493 35.62 19.98 34.16
C THR A 493 34.36 20.15 34.99
N SER A 494 34.64 20.65 36.20
CA SER A 494 33.78 21.00 37.32
C SER A 494 32.58 21.85 36.92
N ALA A 495 31.55 21.64 37.69
CA ALA A 495 30.31 22.41 37.77
C ALA A 495 30.51 23.93 37.73
N ASP A 496 29.71 24.61 36.91
CA ASP A 496 29.11 25.86 37.37
C ASP A 496 27.76 26.10 36.66
N ASP A 497 26.83 26.37 37.51
CA ASP A 497 25.45 26.81 37.41
C ASP A 497 24.97 27.54 36.14
N ARG A 498 23.84 27.10 35.64
CA ARG A 498 22.57 27.87 35.46
C ARG A 498 21.67 27.22 34.40
N PHE A 499 20.90 26.24 34.81
CA PHE A 499 19.52 26.01 34.35
C PHE A 499 18.92 24.86 35.19
N THR A 500 18.49 25.18 36.39
CA THR A 500 17.62 24.31 37.17
C THR A 500 16.21 24.40 36.60
N VAL A 501 15.81 23.39 35.84
CA VAL A 501 14.40 23.04 35.72
C VAL A 501 14.10 22.10 36.88
N ALA A 502 13.30 22.58 37.80
CA ALA A 502 12.82 21.80 38.91
C ALA A 502 11.97 20.63 38.41
N THR A 503 12.50 19.43 38.54
CA THR A 503 11.72 18.18 38.47
C THR A 503 11.30 17.87 39.88
N THR A 504 10.03 18.06 40.19
CA THR A 504 9.39 17.45 41.35
C THR A 504 8.13 16.75 40.92
N ASP A 505 8.09 15.53 41.24
CA ASP A 505 7.13 14.53 41.68
C ASP A 505 6.68 13.49 40.66
N PRO A 506 6.88 12.22 41.00
CA PRO A 506 6.41 11.07 40.27
C PRO A 506 5.11 10.56 40.88
N GLU A 507 4.01 11.27 40.76
CA GLU A 507 2.64 10.78 40.97
C GLU A 507 1.67 11.96 40.73
N GLY A 508 1.25 12.15 39.52
CA GLY A 508 0.25 13.16 39.15
C GLY A 508 -0.63 12.64 38.04
N GLU A 509 -1.79 12.09 38.41
CA GLU A 509 -2.88 11.86 37.47
C GLU A 509 -3.18 13.13 36.68
N ILE A 510 -3.28 13.02 35.36
CA ILE A 510 -3.76 14.11 34.51
C ILE A 510 -5.25 14.29 34.78
N ASN A 511 -5.58 15.31 35.59
CA ASN A 511 -6.97 15.73 35.81
C ASN A 511 -7.24 17.06 35.07
N GLU A 512 -8.51 17.29 34.73
CA GLU A 512 -8.96 18.48 33.99
C GLU A 512 -8.49 19.81 34.58
N GLN A 513 -8.36 19.92 35.91
CA GLN A 513 -7.92 21.13 36.59
C GLN A 513 -6.44 21.45 36.35
N ASN A 514 -5.60 20.42 36.20
CA ASN A 514 -4.17 20.63 35.86
C ASN A 514 -3.98 21.07 34.41
N VAL A 515 -4.81 20.57 33.52
CA VAL A 515 -4.79 20.98 32.10
C VAL A 515 -5.26 22.43 31.94
N GLU A 516 -6.34 22.85 32.62
CA GLU A 516 -6.82 24.24 32.59
C GLU A 516 -5.79 25.23 33.15
N ARG A 517 -5.08 24.87 34.22
CA ARG A 517 -4.03 25.71 34.78
C ARG A 517 -2.88 25.94 33.82
N VAL A 518 -2.44 24.89 33.11
CA VAL A 518 -1.37 24.99 32.11
C VAL A 518 -1.82 25.82 30.91
N ILE A 519 -3.04 25.64 30.44
CA ILE A 519 -3.61 26.42 29.34
C ILE A 519 -3.68 27.91 29.73
N ARG A 520 -4.13 28.25 30.92
CA ARG A 520 -4.21 29.61 31.40
C ARG A 520 -2.83 30.29 31.49
N GLN A 521 -1.80 29.57 32.01
CA GLN A 521 -0.43 30.06 32.01
C GLN A 521 0.18 30.31 30.62
N VAL A 522 -0.17 29.46 29.66
CA VAL A 522 0.29 29.64 28.28
C VAL A 522 -0.40 30.83 27.62
N LEU A 523 -1.71 31.02 27.84
CA LEU A 523 -2.45 32.16 27.29
C LEU A 523 -1.99 33.48 27.92
N GLU A 524 -1.71 33.55 29.22
CA GLU A 524 -1.14 34.73 29.85
C GLU A 524 0.25 35.10 29.32
N ARG A 525 1.09 34.10 28.96
CA ARG A 525 2.40 34.35 28.32
C ARG A 525 2.31 34.78 26.87
N LEU A 526 1.21 34.50 26.20
CA LEU A 526 0.96 34.89 24.82
C LEU A 526 0.19 36.21 24.68
N GLY A 527 -0.15 36.87 25.80
CA GLY A 527 -0.82 38.18 25.82
C GLY A 527 -2.26 38.13 25.29
N LYS A 528 -2.96 37.02 25.48
CA LYS A 528 -4.38 36.85 25.16
C LYS A 528 -5.20 36.48 26.39
#